data_abf536c6a0a49106041d5fe23190bf75
#
_entry.id   abf536c6a0a49106041d5fe23190bf75
#
_cell.length_a   1.000
_cell.length_b   1.000
_cell.length_c   1.000
_cell.angle_alpha   90.00
_cell.angle_beta   90.00
_cell.angle_gamma   90.00
#
_symmetry.space_group_name_H-M   'P 1'
#
loop_
_entity.id
_entity.type
_entity.pdbx_description
1 polymer ?
#
loop_
_entity_poly.entity_id
_entity_poly.type
_entity_poly.pdbx_seq_one_letter_code
_entity_poly.pdbx_strand_id
1 'polypeptide(L)'
;MNSSNFLKNLKADLPASIVVFFVALPLCLGIALASGAPLFSGLIAGIVGGIIVGALSGSQIGVSGPAAGLAAIVLTAIGALGGYQNFLLAVVLGGVIQVLFGFLKAGIIGYYFPSSVIKGMLTGIGIIIILKQIPHFFGYDSNPEGDFSFSQVNGENTFSEIFNAINFISPGASLIAVIGLIILLLWKTVLSKKGKFFTLIQGPLVAVVAGIVYFIFTEGNSFWGISKDHLVSVPVP
;
A
#
# COMPACT_ATOMS: atom_id res chain seq x y z
N MET A 1 -23.39 2.92 -20.56
CA MET A 1 -22.09 3.00 -21.27
C MET A 1 -22.29 2.47 -22.67
N ASN A 2 -22.12 3.28 -23.73
CA ASN A 2 -22.29 2.82 -25.10
C ASN A 2 -21.14 1.88 -25.46
N SER A 3 -21.43 0.65 -25.85
CA SER A 3 -20.46 -0.39 -26.22
C SER A 3 -19.49 0.04 -27.34
N SER A 4 -19.89 0.99 -28.20
CA SER A 4 -19.04 1.55 -29.25
C SER A 4 -17.88 2.41 -28.72
N ASN A 5 -18.02 3.04 -27.56
CA ASN A 5 -16.97 3.84 -26.92
C ASN A 5 -15.98 2.98 -26.15
N PHE A 6 -16.42 1.84 -25.62
CA PHE A 6 -15.56 0.90 -24.89
C PHE A 6 -14.43 0.33 -25.78
N LEU A 7 -14.78 -0.17 -26.96
CA LEU A 7 -13.79 -0.73 -27.90
C LEU A 7 -12.84 0.33 -28.46
N LYS A 8 -13.31 1.58 -28.59
CA LYS A 8 -12.52 2.69 -29.12
C LYS A 8 -11.43 3.15 -28.13
N ASN A 9 -11.73 3.09 -26.84
CA ASN A 9 -10.82 3.49 -25.78
C ASN A 9 -9.90 2.36 -25.32
N LEU A 10 -10.20 1.09 -25.67
CA LEU A 10 -9.47 -0.09 -25.20
C LEU A 10 -7.96 0.00 -25.48
N LYS A 11 -7.55 0.59 -26.62
CA LYS A 11 -6.13 0.78 -26.96
C LYS A 11 -5.39 1.73 -26.01
N ALA A 12 -6.10 2.68 -25.41
CA ALA A 12 -5.52 3.61 -24.46
C ALA A 12 -5.66 3.07 -23.01
N ASP A 13 -6.78 2.41 -22.72
CA ASP A 13 -7.13 1.94 -21.38
C ASP A 13 -6.35 0.68 -20.99
N LEU A 14 -6.02 -0.20 -21.95
CA LEU A 14 -5.29 -1.44 -21.67
C LEU A 14 -3.87 -1.18 -21.11
N PRO A 15 -3.03 -0.32 -21.70
CA PRO A 15 -1.74 0.02 -21.11
C PRO A 15 -1.88 0.68 -19.76
N ALA A 16 -2.88 1.56 -19.57
CA ALA A 16 -3.12 2.23 -18.31
C ALA A 16 -3.56 1.23 -17.20
N SER A 17 -4.40 0.27 -17.55
CA SER A 17 -4.85 -0.77 -16.59
C SER A 17 -3.72 -1.69 -16.16
N ILE A 18 -2.79 -2.05 -17.07
CA ILE A 18 -1.59 -2.83 -16.73
C ILE A 18 -0.73 -2.06 -15.74
N VAL A 19 -0.54 -0.76 -15.98
CA VAL A 19 0.23 0.10 -15.07
C VAL A 19 -0.43 0.19 -13.69
N VAL A 20 -1.74 0.41 -13.64
CA VAL A 20 -2.51 0.45 -12.38
C VAL A 20 -2.43 -0.89 -11.65
N PHE A 21 -2.50 -2.01 -12.36
CA PHE A 21 -2.38 -3.35 -11.79
C PHE A 21 -1.03 -3.54 -11.08
N PHE A 22 0.08 -3.20 -11.74
CA PHE A 22 1.41 -3.36 -11.15
C PHE A 22 1.67 -2.43 -9.95
N VAL A 23 1.01 -1.28 -9.90
CA VAL A 23 1.06 -0.40 -8.71
C VAL A 23 0.15 -0.90 -7.61
N ALA A 24 -1.03 -1.39 -7.97
CA ALA A 24 -2.02 -1.87 -7.00
C ALA A 24 -1.56 -3.13 -6.26
N LEU A 25 -0.81 -4.03 -6.92
CA LEU A 25 -0.34 -5.28 -6.34
C LEU A 25 0.46 -5.08 -5.04
N PRO A 26 1.63 -4.40 -5.05
CA PRO A 26 2.40 -4.18 -3.83
C PRO A 26 1.64 -3.33 -2.82
N LEU A 27 0.83 -2.37 -3.28
CA LEU A 27 0.03 -1.53 -2.40
C LEU A 27 -1.04 -2.35 -1.65
N CYS A 28 -1.74 -3.25 -2.32
CA CYS A 28 -2.73 -4.13 -1.70
C CYS A 28 -2.11 -5.05 -0.65
N LEU A 29 -0.94 -5.62 -0.96
CA LEU A 29 -0.20 -6.48 -0.03
C LEU A 29 0.32 -5.69 1.17
N GLY A 30 0.94 -4.54 0.94
CA GLY A 30 1.48 -3.69 2.00
C GLY A 30 0.38 -3.18 2.94
N ILE A 31 -0.78 -2.75 2.41
CA ILE A 31 -1.90 -2.29 3.25
C ILE A 31 -2.53 -3.45 4.02
N ALA A 32 -2.63 -4.65 3.45
CA ALA A 32 -3.11 -5.82 4.18
C ALA A 32 -2.21 -6.14 5.36
N LEU A 33 -0.89 -6.15 5.15
CA LEU A 33 0.11 -6.34 6.20
C LEU A 33 -0.04 -5.25 7.27
N ALA A 34 -0.07 -4.00 6.85
CA ALA A 34 -0.26 -2.83 7.69
C ALA A 34 -1.53 -2.88 8.55
N SER A 35 -2.56 -3.53 8.06
CA SER A 35 -3.85 -3.68 8.73
C SER A 35 -3.93 -4.92 9.63
N GLY A 36 -2.86 -5.72 9.74
CA GLY A 36 -2.90 -7.00 10.44
C GLY A 36 -3.84 -8.02 9.81
N ALA A 37 -4.22 -7.80 8.55
CA ALA A 37 -5.07 -8.70 7.79
C ALA A 37 -4.23 -9.73 7.02
N PRO A 38 -4.76 -10.92 6.69
CA PRO A 38 -4.07 -11.86 5.82
C PRO A 38 -3.69 -11.21 4.48
N LEU A 39 -2.47 -11.39 4.02
CA LEU A 39 -1.96 -10.73 2.79
C LEU A 39 -2.86 -10.94 1.58
N PHE A 40 -3.38 -12.17 1.41
CA PHE A 40 -4.25 -12.51 0.30
C PHE A 40 -5.59 -11.74 0.32
N SER A 41 -6.06 -11.32 1.50
CA SER A 41 -7.28 -10.51 1.62
C SER A 41 -7.14 -9.13 0.96
N GLY A 42 -5.94 -8.54 1.00
CA GLY A 42 -5.66 -7.30 0.30
C GLY A 42 -5.76 -7.43 -1.22
N LEU A 43 -5.30 -8.56 -1.78
CA LEU A 43 -5.45 -8.86 -3.20
C LEU A 43 -6.93 -9.03 -3.59
N ILE A 44 -7.69 -9.79 -2.78
CA ILE A 44 -9.14 -9.94 -3.00
C ILE A 44 -9.84 -8.58 -2.97
N ALA A 45 -9.53 -7.74 -1.98
CA ALA A 45 -10.10 -6.39 -1.90
C ALA A 45 -9.74 -5.53 -3.12
N GLY A 46 -8.49 -5.63 -3.63
CA GLY A 46 -8.05 -4.96 -4.85
C GLY A 46 -8.78 -5.46 -6.10
N ILE A 47 -8.97 -6.78 -6.24
CA ILE A 47 -9.70 -7.39 -7.37
C ILE A 47 -11.17 -6.97 -7.34
N VAL A 48 -11.83 -7.09 -6.19
CA VAL A 48 -13.24 -6.70 -6.02
C VAL A 48 -13.40 -5.19 -6.26
N GLY A 49 -12.51 -4.39 -5.67
CA GLY A 49 -12.51 -2.93 -5.85
C GLY A 49 -12.28 -2.52 -7.30
N GLY A 50 -11.30 -3.10 -7.96
CA GLY A 50 -10.96 -2.78 -9.35
C GLY A 50 -12.03 -3.23 -10.35
N ILE A 51 -12.58 -4.43 -10.21
CA ILE A 51 -13.53 -5.00 -11.16
C ILE A 51 -14.97 -4.63 -10.81
N ILE A 52 -15.44 -5.00 -9.60
CA ILE A 52 -16.86 -4.86 -9.26
C ILE A 52 -17.20 -3.40 -8.96
N VAL A 53 -16.44 -2.77 -8.08
CA VAL A 53 -16.69 -1.37 -7.73
C VAL A 53 -16.38 -0.46 -8.92
N GLY A 54 -15.31 -0.73 -9.67
CA GLY A 54 -14.98 -0.01 -10.89
C GLY A 54 -16.08 -0.07 -11.95
N ALA A 55 -16.74 -1.22 -12.13
CA ALA A 55 -17.86 -1.39 -13.07
C ALA A 55 -19.15 -0.70 -12.61
N LEU A 56 -19.41 -0.66 -11.28
CA LEU A 56 -20.62 -0.05 -10.70
C LEU A 56 -20.44 1.44 -10.41
N SER A 57 -19.21 1.90 -10.27
CA SER A 57 -18.91 3.31 -10.00
C SER A 57 -19.17 4.18 -11.22
N GLY A 58 -19.79 5.33 -11.00
CA GLY A 58 -19.94 6.36 -12.03
C GLY A 58 -18.65 7.15 -12.31
N SER A 59 -17.55 6.90 -11.60
CA SER A 59 -16.29 7.58 -11.78
C SER A 59 -15.47 6.98 -12.93
N GLN A 60 -15.00 7.81 -13.84
CA GLN A 60 -14.15 7.39 -14.96
C GLN A 60 -12.65 7.30 -14.58
N ILE A 61 -12.26 7.86 -13.46
CA ILE A 61 -10.87 7.97 -13.01
C ILE A 61 -10.64 7.42 -11.60
N GLY A 62 -11.70 6.96 -10.94
CA GLY A 62 -11.61 6.41 -9.58
C GLY A 62 -11.16 4.96 -9.60
N VAL A 63 -10.19 4.62 -8.75
CA VAL A 63 -9.78 3.25 -8.47
C VAL A 63 -10.17 2.94 -7.02
N SER A 64 -10.86 1.83 -6.81
CA SER A 64 -11.22 1.35 -5.47
C SER A 64 -10.28 0.20 -5.08
N GLY A 65 -9.84 0.21 -3.83
CA GLY A 65 -8.97 -0.82 -3.27
C GLY A 65 -8.64 -0.54 -1.81
N PRO A 66 -7.75 -1.30 -1.20
CA PRO A 66 -7.28 -1.05 0.15
C PRO A 66 -6.72 0.37 0.29
N ALA A 67 -7.04 1.04 1.39
CA ALA A 67 -6.65 2.42 1.63
C ALA A 67 -5.71 2.53 2.84
N ALA A 68 -4.49 3.03 2.63
CA ALA A 68 -3.48 3.20 3.67
C ALA A 68 -4.00 4.03 4.87
N GLY A 69 -4.84 5.03 4.60
CA GLY A 69 -5.43 5.87 5.65
C GLY A 69 -6.37 5.16 6.60
N LEU A 70 -6.83 3.96 6.27
CA LEU A 70 -7.69 3.14 7.13
C LEU A 70 -6.94 1.98 7.79
N ALA A 71 -5.68 1.75 7.46
CA ALA A 71 -4.93 0.60 7.95
C ALA A 71 -4.90 0.52 9.48
N ALA A 72 -4.59 1.63 10.15
CA ALA A 72 -4.57 1.69 11.62
C ALA A 72 -5.95 1.45 12.24
N ILE A 73 -7.03 1.95 11.61
CA ILE A 73 -8.40 1.73 12.07
C ILE A 73 -8.77 0.25 11.95
N VAL A 74 -8.41 -0.38 10.82
CA VAL A 74 -8.65 -1.80 10.57
C VAL A 74 -7.88 -2.66 11.56
N LEU A 75 -6.60 -2.37 11.80
CA LEU A 75 -5.76 -3.08 12.77
C LEU A 75 -6.39 -3.04 14.17
N THR A 76 -6.76 -1.85 14.63
CA THR A 76 -7.41 -1.67 15.93
C THR A 76 -8.76 -2.41 15.99
N ALA A 77 -9.56 -2.36 14.92
CA ALA A 77 -10.84 -3.03 14.85
C ALA A 77 -10.71 -4.57 14.87
N ILE A 78 -9.72 -5.14 14.17
CA ILE A 78 -9.44 -6.58 14.22
C ILE A 78 -9.10 -7.02 15.64
N GLY A 79 -8.26 -6.25 16.36
CA GLY A 79 -7.92 -6.52 17.75
C GLY A 79 -9.12 -6.41 18.69
N ALA A 80 -9.90 -5.33 18.57
CA ALA A 80 -11.06 -5.08 19.43
C ALA A 80 -12.20 -6.09 19.23
N LEU A 81 -12.38 -6.60 18.01
CA LEU A 81 -13.41 -7.60 17.67
C LEU A 81 -12.97 -9.05 17.92
N GLY A 82 -11.74 -9.26 18.40
CA GLY A 82 -11.22 -10.59 18.72
C GLY A 82 -10.85 -11.44 17.52
N GLY A 83 -10.57 -10.82 16.37
CA GLY A 83 -10.02 -11.49 15.20
C GLY A 83 -10.57 -11.03 13.85
N TYR A 84 -9.85 -11.44 12.81
CA TYR A 84 -10.14 -11.03 11.42
C TYR A 84 -11.53 -11.48 10.93
N GLN A 85 -12.00 -12.67 11.32
CA GLN A 85 -13.32 -13.17 10.90
C GLN A 85 -14.46 -12.31 11.43
N ASN A 86 -14.40 -11.90 12.70
CA ASN A 86 -15.37 -11.00 13.30
C ASN A 86 -15.34 -9.61 12.64
N PHE A 87 -14.14 -9.15 12.30
CA PHE A 87 -13.96 -7.92 11.54
C PHE A 87 -14.63 -7.99 10.16
N LEU A 88 -14.50 -9.11 9.43
CA LEU A 88 -15.19 -9.28 8.14
C LEU A 88 -16.71 -9.16 8.27
N LEU A 89 -17.30 -9.73 9.33
CA LEU A 89 -18.74 -9.58 9.60
C LEU A 89 -19.10 -8.10 9.81
N ALA A 90 -18.30 -7.38 10.58
CA ALA A 90 -18.52 -5.94 10.78
C ALA A 90 -18.40 -5.15 9.47
N VAL A 91 -17.50 -5.52 8.57
CA VAL A 91 -17.36 -4.90 7.24
C VAL A 91 -18.62 -5.15 6.38
N VAL A 92 -19.14 -6.38 6.39
CA VAL A 92 -20.39 -6.70 5.68
C VAL A 92 -21.56 -5.87 6.22
N LEU A 93 -21.73 -5.79 7.54
CA LEU A 93 -22.77 -4.98 8.16
C LEU A 93 -22.60 -3.49 7.83
N GLY A 94 -21.36 -2.99 7.89
CA GLY A 94 -21.04 -1.63 7.47
C GLY A 94 -21.41 -1.35 6.01
N GLY A 95 -21.15 -2.32 5.11
CA GLY A 95 -21.53 -2.24 3.71
C GLY A 95 -23.05 -2.15 3.52
N VAL A 96 -23.81 -2.96 4.26
CA VAL A 96 -25.29 -2.88 4.25
C VAL A 96 -25.78 -1.50 4.69
N ILE A 97 -25.21 -0.96 5.77
CA ILE A 97 -25.55 0.38 6.28
C ILE A 97 -25.22 1.45 5.22
N GLN A 98 -24.05 1.33 4.55
CA GLN A 98 -23.67 2.26 3.49
C GLN A 98 -24.65 2.24 2.31
N VAL A 99 -25.13 1.06 1.92
CA VAL A 99 -26.16 0.92 0.87
C VAL A 99 -27.44 1.60 1.29
N LEU A 100 -27.89 1.40 2.53
CA LEU A 100 -29.08 2.09 3.08
C LEU A 100 -28.91 3.62 3.05
N PHE A 101 -27.75 4.13 3.47
CA PHE A 101 -27.43 5.55 3.40
C PHE A 101 -27.39 6.07 1.95
N GLY A 102 -26.96 5.23 1.00
CA GLY A 102 -27.02 5.55 -0.43
C GLY A 102 -28.44 5.80 -0.90
N PHE A 103 -29.40 4.93 -0.54
CA PHE A 103 -30.83 5.12 -0.85
C PHE A 103 -31.43 6.38 -0.19
N LEU A 104 -31.01 6.69 1.03
CA LEU A 104 -31.42 7.90 1.75
C LEU A 104 -30.73 9.18 1.23
N LYS A 105 -29.88 9.07 0.20
CA LYS A 105 -29.08 10.17 -0.33
C LYS A 105 -28.25 10.89 0.75
N ALA A 106 -27.83 10.16 1.78
CA ALA A 106 -27.06 10.70 2.90
C ALA A 106 -25.65 11.21 2.52
N GLY A 107 -25.22 11.00 1.28
CA GLY A 107 -23.98 11.56 0.73
C GLY A 107 -23.88 13.09 0.83
N ILE A 108 -25.02 13.78 1.00
CA ILE A 108 -25.03 15.22 1.25
C ILE A 108 -24.27 15.61 2.52
N ILE A 109 -24.18 14.70 3.51
CA ILE A 109 -23.43 14.91 4.75
C ILE A 109 -21.94 15.14 4.44
N GLY A 110 -21.41 14.53 3.38
CA GLY A 110 -20.02 14.70 2.96
C GLY A 110 -19.65 16.14 2.59
N TYR A 111 -20.60 16.96 2.18
CA TYR A 111 -20.37 18.38 1.87
C TYR A 111 -20.14 19.24 3.12
N TYR A 112 -20.53 18.77 4.29
CA TYR A 112 -20.28 19.48 5.54
C TYR A 112 -18.88 19.28 6.10
N PHE A 113 -18.12 18.31 5.55
CA PHE A 113 -16.73 18.11 5.95
C PHE A 113 -15.79 19.07 5.20
N PRO A 114 -15.10 20.00 5.90
CA PRO A 114 -14.16 20.89 5.27
C PRO A 114 -13.01 20.13 4.61
N SER A 115 -12.71 20.45 3.37
CA SER A 115 -11.59 19.83 2.64
C SER A 115 -10.23 20.01 3.32
N SER A 116 -10.07 21.06 4.13
CA SER A 116 -8.89 21.31 4.96
C SER A 116 -8.66 20.24 6.02
N VAL A 117 -9.74 19.73 6.64
CA VAL A 117 -9.67 18.65 7.64
C VAL A 117 -9.17 17.37 6.97
N ILE A 118 -9.75 17.02 5.82
CA ILE A 118 -9.32 15.84 5.05
C ILE A 118 -7.86 15.95 4.63
N LYS A 119 -7.43 17.10 4.12
CA LYS A 119 -6.03 17.35 3.75
C LYS A 119 -5.10 17.26 4.95
N GLY A 120 -5.49 17.82 6.10
CA GLY A 120 -4.72 17.73 7.34
C GLY A 120 -4.54 16.29 7.80
N MET A 121 -5.60 15.50 7.80
CA MET A 121 -5.57 14.08 8.12
C MET A 121 -4.65 13.29 7.18
N LEU A 122 -4.77 13.49 5.88
CA LEU A 122 -3.91 12.81 4.88
C LEU A 122 -2.44 13.22 5.04
N THR A 123 -2.16 14.47 5.36
CA THR A 123 -0.79 14.93 5.64
C THR A 123 -0.23 14.26 6.88
N GLY A 124 -1.01 14.19 7.96
CA GLY A 124 -0.61 13.51 9.19
C GLY A 124 -0.30 12.03 8.96
N ILE A 125 -1.17 11.32 8.23
CA ILE A 125 -0.95 9.93 7.82
C ILE A 125 0.34 9.81 7.00
N GLY A 126 0.58 10.69 6.04
CA GLY A 126 1.79 10.69 5.22
C GLY A 126 3.07 10.86 6.05
N ILE A 127 3.05 11.74 7.04
CA ILE A 127 4.19 11.93 7.96
C ILE A 127 4.43 10.66 8.80
N ILE A 128 3.38 10.05 9.34
CA ILE A 128 3.50 8.82 10.13
C ILE A 128 4.11 7.70 9.26
N ILE A 129 3.63 7.53 8.04
CA ILE A 129 4.17 6.52 7.11
C ILE A 129 5.67 6.76 6.87
N ILE A 130 6.09 8.00 6.62
CA ILE A 130 7.51 8.33 6.41
C ILE A 130 8.34 7.97 7.64
N LEU A 131 7.89 8.38 8.82
CA LEU A 131 8.62 8.11 10.07
C LEU A 131 8.76 6.61 10.35
N LYS A 132 7.70 5.84 10.08
CA LYS A 132 7.67 4.38 10.25
C LYS A 132 8.52 3.62 9.22
N GLN A 133 8.79 4.20 8.06
CA GLN A 133 9.65 3.59 7.05
C GLN A 133 11.16 3.84 7.31
N ILE A 134 11.51 4.76 8.19
CA ILE A 134 12.93 5.04 8.51
C ILE A 134 13.63 3.83 9.13
N PRO A 135 13.10 3.11 10.14
CA PRO A 135 13.72 1.90 10.68
C PRO A 135 13.91 0.82 9.62
N HIS A 136 12.90 0.54 8.80
CA HIS A 136 12.97 -0.44 7.72
C HIS A 136 14.02 -0.08 6.66
N PHE A 137 14.23 1.22 6.40
CA PHE A 137 15.31 1.69 5.52
C PHE A 137 16.70 1.24 6.00
N PHE A 138 16.90 1.18 7.31
CA PHE A 138 18.14 0.69 7.92
C PHE A 138 18.16 -0.83 8.15
N GLY A 139 17.06 -1.52 7.83
CA GLY A 139 16.91 -2.96 8.04
C GLY A 139 16.62 -3.33 9.50
N TYR A 140 15.99 -2.43 10.25
CA TYR A 140 15.49 -2.68 11.59
C TYR A 140 13.99 -3.02 11.52
N ASP A 141 13.68 -4.32 11.53
CA ASP A 141 12.31 -4.84 11.33
C ASP A 141 11.77 -5.50 12.61
N SER A 142 12.03 -4.88 13.78
CA SER A 142 11.51 -5.40 15.06
C SER A 142 10.00 -5.30 15.19
N ASN A 143 9.38 -4.45 14.40
CA ASN A 143 7.94 -4.27 14.30
C ASN A 143 7.44 -4.54 12.88
N PRO A 144 6.22 -5.10 12.70
CA PRO A 144 5.67 -5.34 11.36
C PRO A 144 5.54 -4.05 10.57
N GLU A 145 5.85 -4.12 9.28
CA GLU A 145 5.65 -3.02 8.32
C GLU A 145 4.20 -2.56 8.26
N GLY A 146 3.71 -1.81 9.18
CA GLY A 146 2.36 -1.34 9.11
C GLY A 146 1.71 -1.08 10.43
N ASP A 147 2.42 -1.27 11.50
CA ASP A 147 2.01 -0.73 12.77
C ASP A 147 2.19 0.79 12.76
N PHE A 148 1.08 1.51 12.49
CA PHE A 148 1.04 2.98 12.52
C PHE A 148 0.77 3.53 13.92
N SER A 149 0.67 2.69 14.94
CA SER A 149 0.52 3.13 16.32
C SER A 149 1.79 3.83 16.80
N PHE A 150 1.62 4.90 17.55
CA PHE A 150 2.75 5.64 18.13
C PHE A 150 3.49 4.80 19.18
N SER A 151 2.74 4.05 19.99
CA SER A 151 3.25 3.13 21.01
C SER A 151 3.04 1.70 20.52
N GLN A 152 4.08 0.90 20.51
CA GLN A 152 4.10 -0.44 19.94
C GLN A 152 4.00 -1.51 21.02
N VAL A 153 3.65 -2.72 20.59
CA VAL A 153 3.45 -3.87 21.49
C VAL A 153 4.74 -4.26 22.24
N ASN A 154 5.91 -4.00 21.63
CA ASN A 154 7.22 -4.24 22.23
C ASN A 154 7.63 -3.18 23.27
N GLY A 155 6.79 -2.17 23.55
CA GLY A 155 7.07 -1.07 24.46
C GLY A 155 7.87 0.09 23.87
N GLU A 156 8.23 0.01 22.58
CA GLU A 156 8.89 1.10 21.86
C GLU A 156 7.85 2.13 21.38
N ASN A 157 8.32 3.32 21.06
CA ASN A 157 7.56 4.32 20.36
C ASN A 157 8.27 4.68 19.03
N THR A 158 7.56 5.34 18.14
CA THR A 158 8.08 5.70 16.82
C THR A 158 9.46 6.37 16.84
N PHE A 159 9.73 7.19 17.84
CA PHE A 159 11.03 7.86 17.94
C PHE A 159 12.13 6.96 18.50
N SER A 160 11.83 6.14 19.52
CA SER A 160 12.80 5.18 20.06
C SER A 160 13.19 4.13 19.02
N GLU A 161 12.24 3.70 18.19
CA GLU A 161 12.48 2.79 17.09
C GLU A 161 13.47 3.36 16.06
N ILE A 162 13.32 4.64 15.70
CA ILE A 162 14.26 5.33 14.80
C ILE A 162 15.67 5.40 15.42
N PHE A 163 15.77 5.70 16.71
CA PHE A 163 17.07 5.74 17.39
C PHE A 163 17.71 4.34 17.47
N ASN A 164 16.92 3.31 17.75
CA ASN A 164 17.41 1.94 17.80
C ASN A 164 17.84 1.46 16.42
N ALA A 165 17.16 1.81 15.35
CA ALA A 165 17.50 1.47 13.98
C ALA A 165 18.90 1.95 13.60
N ILE A 166 19.36 3.10 14.11
CA ILE A 166 20.73 3.61 13.85
C ILE A 166 21.81 2.68 14.42
N ASN A 167 21.51 1.97 15.51
CA ASN A 167 22.44 1.04 16.14
C ASN A 167 22.43 -0.36 15.49
N PHE A 168 21.41 -0.67 14.70
CA PHE A 168 21.19 -1.97 14.05
C PHE A 168 21.19 -1.88 12.52
N ILE A 169 22.07 -1.04 11.96
CA ILE A 169 22.15 -0.86 10.50
C ILE A 169 22.57 -2.15 9.82
N SER A 170 21.67 -2.68 8.96
CA SER A 170 21.97 -3.74 8.02
C SER A 170 22.53 -3.13 6.72
N PRO A 171 23.81 -3.37 6.37
CA PRO A 171 24.42 -2.79 5.17
C PRO A 171 23.70 -3.20 3.89
N GLY A 172 23.28 -4.48 3.79
CA GLY A 172 22.55 -5.00 2.64
C GLY A 172 21.18 -4.34 2.48
N ALA A 173 20.37 -4.25 3.55
CA ALA A 173 19.07 -3.62 3.52
C ALA A 173 19.18 -2.13 3.21
N SER A 174 20.09 -1.41 3.84
CA SER A 174 20.31 0.02 3.58
C SER A 174 20.75 0.28 2.14
N LEU A 175 21.63 -0.56 1.58
CA LEU A 175 22.09 -0.40 0.20
C LEU A 175 20.94 -0.56 -0.80
N ILE A 176 20.12 -1.60 -0.65
CA ILE A 176 18.98 -1.81 -1.56
C ILE A 176 17.92 -0.74 -1.40
N ALA A 177 17.70 -0.24 -0.18
CA ALA A 177 16.78 0.87 0.07
C ALA A 177 17.26 2.14 -0.66
N VAL A 178 18.55 2.46 -0.60
CA VAL A 178 19.15 3.59 -1.36
C VAL A 178 19.01 3.39 -2.86
N ILE A 179 19.32 2.20 -3.37
CA ILE A 179 19.16 1.88 -4.80
C ILE A 179 17.71 2.06 -5.23
N GLY A 180 16.76 1.53 -4.45
CA GLY A 180 15.33 1.67 -4.70
C GLY A 180 14.89 3.13 -4.74
N LEU A 181 15.34 3.93 -3.79
CA LEU A 181 15.03 5.37 -3.72
C LEU A 181 15.61 6.12 -4.94
N ILE A 182 16.85 5.82 -5.33
CA ILE A 182 17.49 6.39 -6.51
C ILE A 182 16.69 6.03 -7.77
N ILE A 183 16.30 4.76 -7.92
CA ILE A 183 15.48 4.32 -9.06
C ILE A 183 14.18 5.11 -9.11
N LEU A 184 13.45 5.25 -7.99
CA LEU A 184 12.19 5.97 -7.93
C LEU A 184 12.35 7.46 -8.28
N LEU A 185 13.38 8.11 -7.74
CA LEU A 185 13.67 9.52 -8.03
C LEU A 185 14.06 9.74 -9.49
N LEU A 186 14.98 8.92 -10.03
CA LEU A 186 15.39 9.00 -11.44
C LEU A 186 14.22 8.71 -12.38
N TRP A 187 13.39 7.74 -12.05
CA TRP A 187 12.22 7.41 -12.85
C TRP A 187 11.24 8.58 -12.93
N LYS A 188 10.91 9.18 -11.77
CA LYS A 188 9.98 10.31 -11.70
C LYS A 188 10.53 11.57 -12.36
N THR A 189 11.82 11.89 -12.15
CA THR A 189 12.39 13.18 -12.58
C THR A 189 12.90 13.19 -14.03
N VAL A 190 13.49 12.07 -14.47
CA VAL A 190 14.22 11.97 -15.73
C VAL A 190 13.57 11.01 -16.72
N LEU A 191 13.40 9.74 -16.33
CA LEU A 191 13.03 8.70 -17.29
C LEU A 191 11.58 8.82 -17.77
N SER A 192 10.64 9.15 -16.89
CA SER A 192 9.23 9.34 -17.28
C SER A 192 9.03 10.44 -18.33
N LYS A 193 9.99 11.36 -18.47
CA LYS A 193 9.96 12.44 -19.46
C LYS A 193 10.62 12.06 -20.79
N LYS A 194 11.41 10.96 -20.83
CA LYS A 194 12.22 10.60 -22.01
C LYS A 194 11.49 9.78 -23.07
N GLY A 195 10.29 9.22 -22.77
CA GLY A 195 9.55 8.48 -23.79
C GLY A 195 8.36 7.68 -23.27
N LYS A 196 7.47 7.29 -24.18
CA LYS A 196 6.25 6.51 -23.87
C LYS A 196 6.54 5.16 -23.22
N PHE A 197 7.68 4.55 -23.50
CA PHE A 197 8.10 3.29 -22.89
C PHE A 197 8.30 3.42 -21.38
N PHE A 198 8.94 4.50 -20.93
CA PHE A 198 9.19 4.76 -19.51
C PHE A 198 7.95 5.23 -18.74
N THR A 199 6.91 5.70 -19.44
CA THR A 199 5.60 5.97 -18.82
C THR A 199 4.76 4.71 -18.66
N LEU A 200 5.01 3.68 -19.48
CA LEU A 200 4.34 2.39 -19.38
C LEU A 200 4.89 1.52 -18.24
N ILE A 201 6.22 1.55 -18.03
CA ILE A 201 6.87 0.83 -16.95
C ILE A 201 6.99 1.77 -15.75
N GLN A 202 6.43 1.38 -14.63
CA GLN A 202 6.47 2.22 -13.43
C GLN A 202 7.75 2.00 -12.60
N GLY A 203 8.29 3.10 -12.07
CA GLY A 203 9.48 3.09 -11.22
C GLY A 203 9.41 2.11 -10.05
N PRO A 204 8.28 2.01 -9.31
CA PRO A 204 8.13 1.03 -8.23
C PRO A 204 8.34 -0.42 -8.67
N LEU A 205 7.83 -0.80 -9.84
CA LEU A 205 8.04 -2.15 -10.38
C LEU A 205 9.52 -2.43 -10.63
N VAL A 206 10.24 -1.46 -11.21
CA VAL A 206 11.68 -1.60 -11.46
C VAL A 206 12.48 -1.67 -10.16
N ALA A 207 12.08 -0.91 -9.14
CA ALA A 207 12.70 -0.97 -7.83
C ALA A 207 12.51 -2.35 -7.17
N VAL A 208 11.31 -2.94 -7.26
CA VAL A 208 11.03 -4.29 -6.75
C VAL A 208 11.86 -5.34 -7.49
N VAL A 209 11.92 -5.28 -8.83
CA VAL A 209 12.74 -6.20 -9.63
C VAL A 209 14.21 -6.06 -9.28
N ALA A 210 14.72 -4.83 -9.11
CA ALA A 210 16.09 -4.59 -8.67
C ALA A 210 16.36 -5.19 -7.28
N GLY A 211 15.40 -5.09 -6.35
CA GLY A 211 15.48 -5.72 -5.03
C GLY A 211 15.56 -7.24 -5.11
N ILE A 212 14.73 -7.87 -5.93
CA ILE A 212 14.75 -9.32 -6.13
C ILE A 212 16.08 -9.77 -6.74
N VAL A 213 16.56 -9.08 -7.76
CA VAL A 213 17.85 -9.37 -8.39
C VAL A 213 19.00 -9.22 -7.38
N TYR A 214 19.01 -8.14 -6.61
CA TYR A 214 20.00 -7.93 -5.56
C TYR A 214 19.98 -9.07 -4.53
N PHE A 215 18.81 -9.48 -4.06
CA PHE A 215 18.65 -10.59 -3.13
C PHE A 215 19.26 -11.88 -3.67
N ILE A 216 18.94 -12.25 -4.93
CA ILE A 216 19.47 -13.45 -5.58
C ILE A 216 21.00 -13.42 -5.68
N PHE A 217 21.58 -12.27 -6.01
CA PHE A 217 23.06 -12.14 -6.14
C PHE A 217 23.78 -12.09 -4.81
N THR A 218 23.12 -11.68 -3.74
CA THR A 218 23.74 -11.55 -2.40
C THR A 218 23.33 -12.68 -1.45
N GLU A 219 22.55 -13.64 -1.90
CA GLU A 219 22.14 -14.80 -1.11
C GLU A 219 23.40 -15.56 -0.63
N GLY A 220 23.52 -15.76 0.69
CA GLY A 220 24.66 -16.40 1.32
C GLY A 220 25.83 -15.49 1.67
N ASN A 221 25.80 -14.21 1.35
CA ASN A 221 26.79 -13.25 1.79
C ASN A 221 26.42 -12.69 3.17
N SER A 222 27.30 -12.86 4.18
CA SER A 222 26.99 -12.46 5.55
C SER A 222 26.97 -10.95 5.78
N PHE A 223 27.60 -10.15 4.90
CA PHE A 223 27.69 -8.69 5.06
C PHE A 223 26.70 -7.93 4.16
N TRP A 224 26.55 -8.38 2.90
CA TRP A 224 25.68 -7.74 1.91
C TRP A 224 24.36 -8.46 1.70
N GLY A 225 24.21 -9.68 2.26
CA GLY A 225 22.99 -10.47 2.14
C GLY A 225 21.85 -9.88 2.96
N ILE A 226 20.64 -10.05 2.46
CA ILE A 226 19.40 -9.74 3.18
C ILE A 226 18.91 -11.05 3.79
N SER A 227 18.59 -11.07 5.08
CA SER A 227 18.02 -12.26 5.71
C SER A 227 16.60 -12.52 5.19
N LYS A 228 16.17 -13.77 5.21
CA LYS A 228 14.82 -14.15 4.75
C LYS A 228 13.70 -13.54 5.60
N ASP A 229 14.03 -13.13 6.82
CA ASP A 229 13.09 -12.48 7.74
C ASP A 229 12.66 -11.09 7.27
N HIS A 230 13.48 -10.45 6.42
CA HIS A 230 13.13 -9.17 5.77
C HIS A 230 12.28 -9.33 4.50
N LEU A 231 11.93 -10.56 4.11
CA LEU A 231 11.14 -10.81 2.91
C LEU A 231 9.68 -11.05 3.26
N VAL A 232 8.80 -10.36 2.53
CA VAL A 232 7.38 -10.61 2.63
C VAL A 232 7.05 -11.95 1.97
N SER A 233 6.64 -12.93 2.77
CA SER A 233 6.14 -14.21 2.26
C SER A 233 4.64 -14.11 2.00
N VAL A 234 4.23 -14.28 0.75
CA VAL A 234 2.79 -14.38 0.41
C VAL A 234 2.38 -15.84 0.57
N PRO A 235 1.51 -16.17 1.54
CA PRO A 235 0.97 -17.53 1.62
C PRO A 235 0.12 -17.77 0.36
N VAL A 236 0.58 -18.67 -0.48
CA VAL A 236 -0.22 -19.16 -1.61
C VAL A 236 -1.16 -20.21 -1.03
N PRO A 237 -2.49 -20.11 -1.26
CA PRO A 237 -3.46 -21.08 -0.77
C PRO A 237 -3.29 -22.45 -1.42
#